data_75b8dafbe01ab57bed982e7fbb07f261
#
_entry.id   75b8dafbe01ab57bed982e7fbb07f261
#
_cell.length_a   1.000
_cell.length_b   1.000
_cell.length_c   1.000
_cell.angle_alpha   90.00
_cell.angle_beta   90.00
_cell.angle_gamma   90.00
#
_symmetry.space_group_name_H-M   'P 1'
#
loop_
_entity.id
_entity.type
_entity.pdbx_description
1 polymer ?
#
loop_
_entity_poly.entity_id
_entity_poly.type
_entity_poly.pdbx_seq_one_letter_code
_entity_poly.pdbx_strand_id
1 'polypeptide(L)'
;MQQIYLYITAGSFLKTNIYNGLLLPIYNDTILAVASYLIPSAFSGILALMVFDFTFLLLGQKRRNRFRIMTGKTQTILFLLFTYITFVFFLAILSRPPGSRTDIDLMPLATFSHRLEGNIYTIENIILFMPFGFLLSMLFTENKQLLIYLLCGVTLSITIELAQYLTQRGYLQTDDVLLNVLGCILGHLISRSITDIAKRYILHSG
;
A
#
# COMPACT_ATOMS: atom_id res chain seq x y z
N MET A 1 -7.60 -40.90 -27.66
CA MET A 1 -8.45 -40.70 -26.47
C MET A 1 -7.65 -40.66 -25.17
N GLN A 2 -6.71 -41.55 -24.92
CA GLN A 2 -5.88 -41.53 -23.69
C GLN A 2 -5.06 -40.24 -23.46
N GLN A 3 -4.49 -39.66 -24.51
CA GLN A 3 -3.71 -38.41 -24.38
C GLN A 3 -4.59 -37.19 -24.00
N ILE A 4 -5.81 -37.11 -24.50
CA ILE A 4 -6.76 -36.04 -24.17
C ILE A 4 -7.18 -36.17 -22.70
N TYR A 5 -7.39 -37.37 -22.21
CA TYR A 5 -7.72 -37.62 -20.79
C TYR A 5 -6.57 -37.22 -19.86
N LEU A 6 -5.33 -37.43 -20.26
CA LEU A 6 -4.12 -37.05 -19.52
C LEU A 6 -3.98 -35.50 -19.42
N TYR A 7 -4.27 -34.80 -20.53
CA TYR A 7 -4.25 -33.32 -20.54
C TYR A 7 -5.34 -32.69 -19.66
N ILE A 8 -6.55 -33.26 -19.67
CA ILE A 8 -7.67 -32.77 -18.85
C ILE A 8 -7.41 -33.03 -17.36
N THR A 9 -6.89 -34.21 -16.99
CA THR A 9 -6.56 -34.55 -15.60
C THR A 9 -5.37 -33.76 -15.09
N ALA A 10 -4.33 -33.56 -15.91
CA ALA A 10 -3.18 -32.72 -15.54
C ALA A 10 -3.59 -31.25 -15.38
N GLY A 11 -4.45 -30.73 -16.25
CA GLY A 11 -4.96 -29.36 -16.17
C GLY A 11 -5.85 -29.14 -14.94
N SER A 12 -6.69 -30.10 -14.58
CA SER A 12 -7.52 -30.04 -13.36
C SER A 12 -6.66 -30.16 -12.09
N PHE A 13 -5.67 -31.04 -12.10
CA PHE A 13 -4.74 -31.23 -10.98
C PHE A 13 -3.88 -29.98 -10.73
N LEU A 14 -3.34 -29.36 -11.79
CA LEU A 14 -2.60 -28.09 -11.70
C LEU A 14 -3.48 -26.95 -11.18
N LYS A 15 -4.72 -26.84 -11.70
CA LYS A 15 -5.69 -25.82 -11.27
C LYS A 15 -6.06 -25.99 -9.79
N THR A 16 -6.28 -27.23 -9.33
CA THR A 16 -6.60 -27.53 -7.94
C THR A 16 -5.42 -27.27 -7.01
N ASN A 17 -4.20 -27.62 -7.43
CA ASN A 17 -2.99 -27.36 -6.65
C ASN A 17 -2.65 -25.87 -6.56
N ILE A 18 -2.79 -25.11 -7.63
CA ILE A 18 -2.59 -23.64 -7.60
C ILE A 18 -3.67 -22.99 -6.73
N TYR A 19 -4.92 -23.38 -6.87
CA TYR A 19 -6.01 -22.81 -6.09
C TYR A 19 -5.86 -23.12 -4.60
N ASN A 20 -5.70 -24.39 -4.22
CA ASN A 20 -5.65 -24.78 -2.81
C ASN A 20 -4.29 -24.52 -2.16
N GLY A 21 -3.18 -24.62 -2.92
CA GLY A 21 -1.84 -24.44 -2.40
C GLY A 21 -1.39 -22.98 -2.34
N LEU A 22 -1.94 -22.12 -3.16
CA LEU A 22 -1.48 -20.75 -3.29
C LEU A 22 -2.58 -19.70 -3.09
N LEU A 23 -3.66 -19.77 -3.88
CA LEU A 23 -4.66 -18.71 -3.88
C LEU A 23 -5.54 -18.73 -2.63
N LEU A 24 -5.91 -19.89 -2.13
CA LEU A 24 -6.76 -20.02 -0.95
C LEU A 24 -6.07 -19.57 0.35
N PRO A 25 -4.80 -19.93 0.63
CA PRO A 25 -4.05 -19.36 1.74
C PRO A 25 -3.93 -17.83 1.66
N ILE A 26 -3.51 -17.29 0.50
CA ILE A 26 -3.40 -15.82 0.32
C ILE A 26 -4.74 -15.13 0.56
N TYR A 27 -5.84 -15.68 0.05
CA TYR A 27 -7.18 -15.15 0.27
C TYR A 27 -7.57 -15.16 1.75
N ASN A 28 -7.36 -16.27 2.46
CA ASN A 28 -7.68 -16.40 3.89
C ASN A 28 -6.81 -15.47 4.74
N ASP A 29 -5.51 -15.39 4.46
CA ASP A 29 -4.59 -14.51 5.18
C ASP A 29 -4.94 -13.04 4.95
N THR A 30 -5.33 -12.67 3.74
CA THR A 30 -5.78 -11.31 3.40
C THR A 30 -7.07 -10.96 4.14
N ILE A 31 -8.07 -11.84 4.14
CA ILE A 31 -9.33 -11.60 4.87
C ILE A 31 -9.09 -11.49 6.37
N LEU A 32 -8.29 -12.40 6.93
CA LEU A 32 -7.96 -12.38 8.36
C LEU A 32 -7.22 -11.09 8.74
N ALA A 33 -6.26 -10.65 7.93
CA ALA A 33 -5.53 -9.40 8.13
C ALA A 33 -6.47 -8.19 8.05
N VAL A 34 -7.35 -8.13 7.05
CA VAL A 34 -8.34 -7.05 6.91
C VAL A 34 -9.28 -7.05 8.12
N ALA A 35 -9.83 -8.18 8.50
CA ALA A 35 -10.74 -8.29 9.64
C ALA A 35 -10.06 -7.89 10.97
N SER A 36 -8.78 -8.25 11.15
CA SER A 36 -8.04 -7.98 12.39
C SER A 36 -7.54 -6.54 12.50
N TYR A 37 -7.11 -5.93 11.40
CA TYR A 37 -6.39 -4.66 11.45
C TYR A 37 -7.19 -3.46 10.94
N LEU A 38 -8.27 -3.64 10.18
CA LEU A 38 -9.03 -2.53 9.61
C LEU A 38 -9.67 -1.65 10.69
N ILE A 39 -10.33 -2.25 11.68
CA ILE A 39 -10.99 -1.51 12.76
C ILE A 39 -9.98 -0.74 13.63
N PRO A 40 -8.90 -1.36 14.16
CA PRO A 40 -7.88 -0.62 14.90
C PRO A 40 -7.23 0.51 14.07
N SER A 41 -7.04 0.29 12.78
CA SER A 41 -6.49 1.29 11.88
C SER A 41 -7.44 2.47 11.68
N ALA A 42 -8.73 2.23 11.59
CA ALA A 42 -9.74 3.29 11.51
C ALA A 42 -9.76 4.16 12.78
N PHE A 43 -9.70 3.54 13.97
CA PHE A 43 -9.56 4.27 15.23
C PHE A 43 -8.27 5.11 15.28
N SER A 44 -7.15 4.55 14.85
CA SER A 44 -5.89 5.28 14.74
C SER A 44 -5.97 6.43 13.75
N GLY A 45 -6.66 6.24 12.62
CA GLY A 45 -6.91 7.28 11.62
C GLY A 45 -7.73 8.44 12.18
N ILE A 46 -8.76 8.16 12.97
CA ILE A 46 -9.55 9.18 13.67
C ILE A 46 -8.66 9.97 14.66
N LEU A 47 -7.88 9.26 15.49
CA LEU A 47 -6.99 9.88 16.46
C LEU A 47 -5.93 10.76 15.76
N ALA A 48 -5.31 10.26 14.70
CA ALA A 48 -4.33 11.02 13.91
C ALA A 48 -4.95 12.28 13.29
N LEU A 49 -6.17 12.20 12.78
CA LEU A 49 -6.89 13.35 12.25
C LEU A 49 -7.21 14.36 13.37
N MET A 50 -7.65 13.92 14.54
CA MET A 50 -7.90 14.79 15.69
C MET A 50 -6.63 15.51 16.16
N VAL A 51 -5.50 14.80 16.25
CA VAL A 51 -4.18 15.38 16.58
C VAL A 51 -3.75 16.38 15.52
N PHE A 52 -3.95 16.06 14.26
CA PHE A 52 -3.64 16.94 13.13
C PHE A 52 -4.46 18.23 13.21
N ASP A 53 -5.79 18.14 13.41
CA ASP A 53 -6.67 19.29 13.52
C ASP A 53 -6.34 20.14 14.78
N PHE A 54 -6.03 19.49 15.91
CA PHE A 54 -5.62 20.15 17.14
C PHE A 54 -4.29 20.91 16.99
N THR A 55 -3.27 20.26 16.43
CA THR A 55 -1.98 20.92 16.16
C THR A 55 -2.15 22.09 15.21
N PHE A 56 -3.03 21.92 14.23
CA PHE A 56 -3.38 22.97 13.30
C PHE A 56 -4.06 24.18 13.98
N LEU A 57 -4.98 23.94 14.93
CA LEU A 57 -5.61 24.97 15.74
C LEU A 57 -4.58 25.73 16.59
N LEU A 58 -3.63 25.03 17.20
CA LEU A 58 -2.59 25.64 18.04
C LEU A 58 -1.61 26.51 17.22
N LEU A 59 -1.21 26.05 16.05
CA LEU A 59 -0.25 26.75 15.19
C LEU A 59 -0.90 27.79 14.28
N GLY A 60 -2.22 27.76 14.15
CA GLY A 60 -2.97 28.38 13.06
C GLY A 60 -3.48 29.80 13.30
N GLN A 61 -3.30 30.42 14.48
CA GLN A 61 -3.86 31.77 14.70
C GLN A 61 -3.32 32.82 13.71
N LYS A 62 -2.07 32.69 13.25
CA LYS A 62 -1.45 33.59 12.26
C LYS A 62 -1.67 33.19 10.79
N ARG A 63 -2.09 31.95 10.50
CA ARG A 63 -2.33 31.39 9.16
C ARG A 63 -3.79 31.06 8.86
N ARG A 64 -4.71 31.41 9.77
CA ARG A 64 -6.16 31.08 9.72
C ARG A 64 -6.85 31.43 8.39
N ASN A 65 -6.40 32.45 7.68
CA ASN A 65 -7.00 32.86 6.40
C ASN A 65 -6.58 31.99 5.20
N ARG A 66 -5.44 31.30 5.26
CA ARG A 66 -4.94 30.43 4.17
C ARG A 66 -5.49 29.00 4.26
N PHE A 67 -5.90 28.56 5.45
CA PHE A 67 -6.36 27.20 5.72
C PHE A 67 -7.84 27.10 6.11
N ARG A 68 -8.58 28.18 5.93
CA ARG A 68 -9.98 28.25 6.33
C ARG A 68 -10.91 27.27 5.62
N ILE A 69 -10.41 26.50 4.65
CA ILE A 69 -11.20 25.51 3.93
C ILE A 69 -10.36 24.24 3.77
N MET A 70 -10.09 23.52 4.84
CA MET A 70 -10.00 22.09 4.70
C MET A 70 -11.43 21.64 4.44
N THR A 71 -11.77 21.48 3.17
CA THR A 71 -13.07 20.98 2.76
C THR A 71 -13.26 19.59 3.37
N GLY A 72 -14.50 19.19 3.64
CA GLY A 72 -14.79 17.83 4.13
C GLY A 72 -14.10 16.75 3.27
N LYS A 73 -13.92 17.02 1.97
CA LYS A 73 -13.15 16.18 1.05
C LYS A 73 -11.69 15.98 1.50
N THR A 74 -10.98 17.06 1.86
CA THR A 74 -9.58 16.97 2.32
C THR A 74 -9.47 16.21 3.64
N GLN A 75 -10.38 16.44 4.58
CA GLN A 75 -10.44 15.69 5.84
C GLN A 75 -10.71 14.20 5.61
N THR A 76 -11.63 13.88 4.70
CA THR A 76 -11.89 12.47 4.32
C THR A 76 -10.65 11.80 3.73
N ILE A 77 -9.94 12.48 2.83
CA ILE A 77 -8.71 11.94 2.24
C ILE A 77 -7.62 11.75 3.29
N LEU A 78 -7.45 12.71 4.22
CA LEU A 78 -6.49 12.58 5.32
C LEU A 78 -6.86 11.43 6.26
N PHE A 79 -8.13 11.29 6.60
CA PHE A 79 -8.62 10.17 7.40
C PHE A 79 -8.29 8.82 6.73
N LEU A 80 -8.61 8.69 5.44
CA LEU A 80 -8.31 7.48 4.69
C LEU A 80 -6.80 7.22 4.60
N LEU A 81 -6.00 8.27 4.41
CA LEU A 81 -4.55 8.16 4.33
C LEU A 81 -3.94 7.69 5.67
N PHE A 82 -4.33 8.29 6.79
CA PHE A 82 -3.85 7.88 8.12
C PHE A 82 -4.30 6.46 8.46
N THR A 83 -5.56 6.14 8.19
CA THR A 83 -6.09 4.78 8.36
C THR A 83 -5.29 3.78 7.53
N TYR A 84 -5.01 4.11 6.28
CA TYR A 84 -4.27 3.22 5.38
C TYR A 84 -2.82 3.03 5.81
N ILE A 85 -2.11 4.11 6.17
CA ILE A 85 -0.73 4.02 6.68
C ILE A 85 -0.67 3.10 7.91
N THR A 86 -1.60 3.28 8.86
CA THR A 86 -1.65 2.44 10.07
C THR A 86 -2.00 0.99 9.73
N PHE A 87 -2.92 0.77 8.78
CA PHE A 87 -3.28 -0.57 8.31
C PHE A 87 -2.07 -1.29 7.70
N VAL A 88 -1.33 -0.62 6.80
CA VAL A 88 -0.11 -1.18 6.21
C VAL A 88 0.93 -1.48 7.28
N PHE A 89 1.08 -0.60 8.27
CA PHE A 89 2.02 -0.80 9.36
C PHE A 89 1.66 -2.01 10.22
N PHE A 90 0.38 -2.18 10.57
CA PHE A 90 -0.10 -3.35 11.31
C PHE A 90 0.06 -4.63 10.49
N LEU A 91 -0.31 -4.59 9.22
CA LEU A 91 -0.14 -5.71 8.31
C LEU A 91 1.33 -6.12 8.20
N ALA A 92 2.23 -5.17 7.97
CA ALA A 92 3.65 -5.44 7.79
C ALA A 92 4.33 -6.00 9.04
N ILE A 93 3.91 -5.54 10.24
CA ILE A 93 4.57 -5.89 11.49
C ILE A 93 3.82 -7.00 12.25
N LEU A 94 2.50 -6.84 12.47
CA LEU A 94 1.75 -7.72 13.36
C LEU A 94 1.34 -9.05 12.72
N SER A 95 1.31 -9.15 11.40
CA SER A 95 1.00 -10.40 10.71
C SER A 95 2.10 -11.46 10.86
N ARG A 96 3.29 -11.06 11.28
CA ARG A 96 4.46 -11.94 11.40
C ARG A 96 4.85 -12.17 12.86
N PRO A 97 5.18 -13.40 13.27
CA PRO A 97 5.64 -13.67 14.64
C PRO A 97 7.01 -13.00 14.90
N PRO A 98 7.27 -12.51 16.13
CA PRO A 98 8.55 -11.93 16.49
C PRO A 98 9.67 -12.98 16.44
N GLY A 99 10.87 -12.56 16.02
CA GLY A 99 12.03 -13.46 15.89
C GLY A 99 12.00 -14.38 14.66
N SER A 100 11.02 -14.20 13.77
CA SER A 100 10.88 -15.06 12.59
C SER A 100 11.89 -14.75 11.47
N ARG A 101 12.43 -13.53 11.45
CA ARG A 101 13.32 -13.06 10.37
C ARG A 101 14.26 -11.98 10.91
N THR A 102 15.58 -12.15 10.72
CA THR A 102 16.62 -11.25 11.28
C THR A 102 17.70 -10.84 10.29
N ASP A 103 17.63 -11.31 9.05
CA ASP A 103 18.68 -11.08 8.07
C ASP A 103 18.52 -9.73 7.35
N ILE A 104 19.63 -9.27 6.76
CA ILE A 104 19.70 -8.05 5.97
C ILE A 104 20.08 -8.45 4.54
N ASP A 105 19.25 -8.11 3.57
CA ASP A 105 19.53 -8.31 2.15
C ASP A 105 19.53 -6.96 1.42
N LEU A 106 20.72 -6.46 1.15
CA LEU A 106 20.93 -5.19 0.46
C LEU A 106 21.26 -5.37 -1.03
N MET A 107 21.24 -6.60 -1.56
CA MET A 107 21.47 -6.82 -2.99
C MET A 107 20.23 -6.43 -3.79
N PRO A 108 20.30 -5.38 -4.63
CA PRO A 108 19.17 -5.01 -5.48
C PRO A 108 18.85 -6.14 -6.47
N LEU A 109 17.54 -6.36 -6.70
CA LEU A 109 17.01 -7.36 -7.63
C LEU A 109 17.26 -8.83 -7.23
N ALA A 110 17.69 -9.09 -6.01
CA ALA A 110 17.89 -10.44 -5.49
C ALA A 110 16.56 -11.21 -5.34
N THR A 111 15.47 -10.49 -5.13
CA THR A 111 14.12 -11.05 -4.98
C THR A 111 13.55 -11.57 -6.30
N PHE A 112 14.03 -11.07 -7.44
CA PHE A 112 13.63 -11.57 -8.76
C PHE A 112 14.16 -12.99 -8.97
N SER A 113 13.39 -13.96 -8.55
CA SER A 113 13.70 -15.39 -8.62
C SER A 113 12.88 -16.02 -9.74
N HIS A 114 13.43 -17.09 -10.34
CA HIS A 114 12.66 -17.98 -11.22
C HIS A 114 11.58 -18.78 -10.45
N ARG A 115 11.44 -18.59 -9.14
CA ARG A 115 10.41 -19.22 -8.30
C ARG A 115 9.16 -18.34 -8.25
N LEU A 116 7.99 -18.96 -8.40
CA LEU A 116 6.68 -18.30 -8.36
C LEU A 116 6.47 -17.53 -7.06
N GLU A 117 6.96 -18.04 -5.92
CA GLU A 117 6.84 -17.41 -4.61
C GLU A 117 7.50 -16.02 -4.55
N GLY A 118 8.73 -15.86 -5.08
CA GLY A 118 9.41 -14.58 -5.13
C GLY A 118 8.64 -13.54 -5.96
N ASN A 119 8.04 -13.96 -7.07
CA ASN A 119 7.24 -13.08 -7.92
C ASN A 119 5.94 -12.61 -7.24
N ILE A 120 5.37 -13.43 -6.36
CA ILE A 120 4.18 -13.04 -5.60
C ILE A 120 4.50 -11.94 -4.60
N TYR A 121 5.55 -12.07 -3.79
CA TYR A 121 5.99 -11.02 -2.86
C TYR A 121 6.28 -9.70 -3.58
N THR A 122 6.89 -9.77 -4.78
CA THR A 122 7.12 -8.60 -5.64
C THR A 122 5.81 -7.87 -5.96
N ILE A 123 4.78 -8.61 -6.37
CA ILE A 123 3.48 -8.05 -6.72
C ILE A 123 2.75 -7.52 -5.48
N GLU A 124 2.81 -8.22 -4.36
CA GLU A 124 2.20 -7.80 -3.09
C GLU A 124 2.73 -6.45 -2.62
N ASN A 125 4.05 -6.23 -2.64
CA ASN A 125 4.66 -4.96 -2.24
C ASN A 125 4.19 -3.80 -3.15
N ILE A 126 4.14 -4.01 -4.47
CA ILE A 126 3.64 -3.02 -5.41
C ILE A 126 2.17 -2.69 -5.10
N ILE A 127 1.31 -3.70 -5.01
CA ILE A 127 -0.12 -3.52 -4.77
C ILE A 127 -0.37 -2.83 -3.42
N LEU A 128 0.42 -3.16 -2.39
CA LEU A 128 0.30 -2.59 -1.06
C LEU A 128 0.58 -1.08 -1.04
N PHE A 129 1.44 -0.55 -1.91
CA PHE A 129 1.75 0.88 -1.93
C PHE A 129 0.95 1.69 -2.96
N MET A 130 0.19 1.04 -3.86
CA MET A 130 -0.65 1.73 -4.83
C MET A 130 -1.74 2.60 -4.18
N PRO A 131 -2.53 2.13 -3.17
CA PRO A 131 -3.52 2.98 -2.50
C PRO A 131 -2.90 4.17 -1.77
N PHE A 132 -1.71 4.01 -1.19
CA PHE A 132 -0.97 5.12 -0.57
C PHE A 132 -0.66 6.23 -1.58
N GLY A 133 -0.06 5.88 -2.73
CA GLY A 133 0.25 6.82 -3.79
C GLY A 133 -1.00 7.47 -4.39
N PHE A 134 -2.08 6.71 -4.52
CA PHE A 134 -3.38 7.18 -4.99
C PHE A 134 -3.98 8.24 -4.06
N LEU A 135 -4.07 7.95 -2.75
CA LEU A 135 -4.60 8.87 -1.74
C LEU A 135 -3.75 10.13 -1.60
N LEU A 136 -2.43 9.96 -1.60
CA LEU A 136 -1.48 11.07 -1.57
C LEU A 136 -1.67 12.00 -2.78
N SER A 137 -1.91 11.43 -3.97
CA SER A 137 -2.20 12.19 -5.18
C SER A 137 -3.51 12.98 -5.11
N MET A 138 -4.52 12.44 -4.46
CA MET A 138 -5.79 13.15 -4.23
C MET A 138 -5.64 14.32 -3.24
N LEU A 139 -4.67 14.24 -2.32
CA LEU A 139 -4.38 15.31 -1.36
C LEU A 139 -3.62 16.47 -2.02
N PHE A 140 -2.69 16.18 -2.91
CA PHE A 140 -1.91 17.17 -3.66
C PHE A 140 -2.52 17.42 -5.04
N THR A 141 -3.52 18.30 -5.11
CA THR A 141 -4.28 18.59 -6.37
C THR A 141 -3.52 19.41 -7.39
N GLU A 142 -2.43 20.08 -7.01
CA GLU A 142 -1.62 20.88 -7.93
C GLU A 142 -0.48 20.04 -8.52
N ASN A 143 0.10 20.48 -9.66
CA ASN A 143 1.21 19.85 -10.38
C ASN A 143 2.46 19.67 -9.48
N LYS A 144 2.35 18.83 -8.45
CA LYS A 144 3.48 18.47 -7.61
C LYS A 144 4.40 17.54 -8.38
N GLN A 145 5.68 17.85 -8.29
CA GLN A 145 6.71 17.06 -8.97
C GLN A 145 6.65 15.61 -8.48
N LEU A 146 6.85 14.66 -9.38
CA LEU A 146 6.95 13.23 -9.08
C LEU A 146 7.87 12.93 -7.88
N LEU A 147 8.86 13.79 -7.66
CA LEU A 147 9.81 13.71 -6.55
C LEU A 147 9.11 13.66 -5.18
N ILE A 148 7.99 14.34 -4.97
CA ILE A 148 7.27 14.32 -3.68
C ILE A 148 6.72 12.92 -3.40
N TYR A 149 6.13 12.28 -4.42
CA TYR A 149 5.60 10.91 -4.28
C TYR A 149 6.70 9.89 -4.06
N LEU A 150 7.84 10.07 -4.75
CA LEU A 150 9.05 9.27 -4.53
C LEU A 150 9.53 9.40 -3.08
N LEU A 151 9.72 10.63 -2.59
CA LEU A 151 10.20 10.88 -1.24
C LEU A 151 9.24 10.33 -0.17
N CYS A 152 7.92 10.53 -0.34
CA CYS A 152 6.94 9.98 0.59
C CYS A 152 6.93 8.44 0.55
N GLY A 153 7.00 7.83 -0.64
CA GLY A 153 7.05 6.38 -0.80
C GLY A 153 8.32 5.78 -0.17
N VAL A 154 9.49 6.37 -0.44
CA VAL A 154 10.77 5.97 0.16
C VAL A 154 10.72 6.09 1.69
N THR A 155 10.24 7.23 2.21
CA THR A 155 10.19 7.47 3.65
C THR A 155 9.29 6.46 4.36
N LEU A 156 8.09 6.24 3.84
CA LEU A 156 7.16 5.26 4.42
C LEU A 156 7.74 3.84 4.34
N SER A 157 8.30 3.46 3.19
CA SER A 157 8.87 2.13 2.99
C SER A 157 10.05 1.88 3.94
N ILE A 158 11.02 2.79 4.00
CA ILE A 158 12.16 2.66 4.92
C ILE A 158 11.68 2.60 6.37
N THR A 159 10.64 3.36 6.74
CA THR A 159 10.09 3.31 8.10
C THR A 159 9.52 1.93 8.43
N ILE A 160 8.82 1.30 7.49
CA ILE A 160 8.28 -0.05 7.63
C ILE A 160 9.42 -1.07 7.74
N GLU A 161 10.39 -1.03 6.83
CA GLU A 161 11.54 -1.94 6.81
C GLU A 161 12.35 -1.86 8.12
N LEU A 162 12.62 -0.64 8.61
CA LEU A 162 13.30 -0.45 9.88
C LEU A 162 12.49 -0.99 11.06
N ALA A 163 11.17 -0.78 11.06
CA ALA A 163 10.31 -1.29 12.11
C ALA A 163 10.24 -2.83 12.09
N GLN A 164 10.21 -3.45 10.91
CA GLN A 164 10.26 -4.91 10.74
C GLN A 164 11.59 -5.48 11.25
N TYR A 165 12.70 -4.83 10.89
CA TYR A 165 14.02 -5.23 11.36
C TYR A 165 14.16 -5.09 12.88
N LEU A 166 13.79 -3.94 13.46
CA LEU A 166 13.88 -3.71 14.91
C LEU A 166 12.99 -4.65 15.73
N THR A 167 11.84 -5.03 15.18
CA THR A 167 10.92 -5.99 15.84
C THR A 167 11.25 -7.45 15.53
N GLN A 168 12.28 -7.70 14.70
CA GLN A 168 12.66 -9.05 14.24
C GLN A 168 11.51 -9.78 13.53
N ARG A 169 10.69 -9.04 12.77
CA ARG A 169 9.51 -9.55 12.06
C ARG A 169 9.64 -9.49 10.54
N GLY A 170 10.79 -9.08 10.03
CA GLY A 170 11.08 -9.01 8.59
C GLY A 170 12.56 -8.84 8.33
N TYR A 171 12.93 -9.05 7.08
CA TYR A 171 14.26 -8.75 6.57
C TYR A 171 14.34 -7.28 6.21
N LEU A 172 15.50 -6.65 6.35
CA LEU A 172 15.75 -5.34 5.75
C LEU A 172 16.15 -5.55 4.29
N GLN A 173 15.22 -5.31 3.36
CA GLN A 173 15.43 -5.60 1.95
C GLN A 173 15.35 -4.33 1.08
N THR A 174 16.37 -4.13 0.24
CA THR A 174 16.39 -3.01 -0.72
C THR A 174 15.30 -3.16 -1.78
N ASP A 175 15.02 -4.39 -2.20
CA ASP A 175 14.00 -4.68 -3.21
C ASP A 175 12.60 -4.27 -2.75
N ASP A 176 12.27 -4.51 -1.50
CA ASP A 176 10.97 -4.12 -0.93
C ASP A 176 10.78 -2.60 -0.99
N VAL A 177 11.84 -1.84 -0.70
CA VAL A 177 11.80 -0.37 -0.84
C VAL A 177 11.55 0.06 -2.28
N LEU A 178 12.25 -0.56 -3.25
CA LEU A 178 12.09 -0.23 -4.67
C LEU A 178 10.67 -0.57 -5.17
N LEU A 179 10.14 -1.72 -4.80
CA LEU A 179 8.82 -2.20 -5.21
C LEU A 179 7.70 -1.37 -4.58
N ASN A 180 7.83 -1.01 -3.32
CA ASN A 180 6.91 -0.13 -2.61
C ASN A 180 6.86 1.26 -3.25
N VAL A 181 8.02 1.82 -3.60
CA VAL A 181 8.10 3.11 -4.30
C VAL A 181 7.48 3.02 -5.69
N LEU A 182 7.72 1.94 -6.42
CA LEU A 182 7.06 1.70 -7.71
C LEU A 182 5.54 1.65 -7.56
N GLY A 183 5.03 0.96 -6.55
CA GLY A 183 3.60 0.93 -6.21
C GLY A 183 3.05 2.32 -5.94
N CYS A 184 3.75 3.14 -5.16
CA CYS A 184 3.36 4.53 -4.88
C CYS A 184 3.26 5.37 -6.17
N ILE A 185 4.24 5.24 -7.09
CA ILE A 185 4.22 5.93 -8.38
C ILE A 185 3.04 5.48 -9.23
N LEU A 186 2.79 4.16 -9.33
CA LEU A 186 1.67 3.62 -10.08
C LEU A 186 0.33 4.12 -9.53
N GLY A 187 0.16 4.15 -8.21
CA GLY A 187 -1.01 4.72 -7.55
C GLY A 187 -1.23 6.20 -7.90
N HIS A 188 -0.15 6.99 -7.89
CA HIS A 188 -0.20 8.39 -8.34
C HIS A 188 -0.65 8.51 -9.80
N LEU A 189 -0.06 7.73 -10.71
CA LEU A 189 -0.40 7.77 -12.13
C LEU A 189 -1.86 7.38 -12.38
N ILE A 190 -2.38 6.38 -11.70
CA ILE A 190 -3.79 5.97 -11.78
C ILE A 190 -4.70 7.11 -11.32
N SER A 191 -4.43 7.72 -10.17
CA SER A 191 -5.21 8.85 -9.65
C SER A 191 -5.24 10.02 -10.63
N ARG A 192 -4.09 10.34 -11.23
CA ARG A 192 -3.97 11.40 -12.24
C ARG A 192 -4.77 11.08 -13.49
N SER A 193 -4.64 9.87 -14.01
CA SER A 193 -5.37 9.43 -15.20
C SER A 193 -6.89 9.52 -15.01
N ILE A 194 -7.41 9.07 -13.86
CA ILE A 194 -8.83 9.17 -13.52
C ILE A 194 -9.27 10.64 -13.47
N THR A 195 -8.48 11.49 -12.85
CA THR A 195 -8.78 12.92 -12.73
C THR A 195 -8.82 13.61 -14.10
N ASP A 196 -7.88 13.28 -14.97
CA ASP A 196 -7.79 13.87 -16.32
C ASP A 196 -8.96 13.38 -17.22
N ILE A 197 -9.34 12.12 -17.12
CA ILE A 197 -10.52 11.57 -17.80
C ILE A 197 -11.79 12.28 -17.33
N ALA A 198 -11.98 12.41 -16.00
CA ALA A 198 -13.15 13.07 -15.43
C ALA A 198 -13.26 14.53 -15.89
N LYS A 199 -12.14 15.27 -15.93
CA LYS A 199 -12.12 16.65 -16.42
C LYS A 199 -12.52 16.74 -17.90
N ARG A 200 -12.02 15.85 -18.76
CA ARG A 200 -12.40 15.81 -20.18
C ARG A 200 -13.88 15.56 -20.37
N TYR A 201 -14.45 14.63 -19.59
CA TYR A 201 -15.88 14.31 -19.66
C TYR A 201 -16.76 15.51 -19.32
N ILE A 202 -16.41 16.25 -18.25
CA ILE A 202 -17.15 17.45 -17.83
C ILE A 202 -17.08 18.55 -18.88
N LEU A 203 -15.94 18.72 -19.54
CA LEU A 203 -15.75 19.77 -20.58
C LEU A 203 -16.51 19.47 -21.89
N HIS A 204 -16.84 18.18 -22.15
CA HIS A 204 -17.60 17.79 -23.36
C HIS A 204 -19.10 17.65 -23.13
N SER A 205 -19.55 17.69 -21.87
CA SER A 205 -20.97 17.52 -21.50
C SER A 205 -21.68 18.85 -21.15
N GLY A 206 -20.95 19.96 -21.12
CA GLY A 206 -21.51 21.32 -20.92
C GLY A 206 -21.34 22.18 -22.15
#